data_16c89d15d934d07e21401f45856b0d48
#
_entry.id   16c89d15d934d07e21401f45856b0d48
#
_cell.length_a   1.000
_cell.length_b   1.000
_cell.length_c   1.000
_cell.angle_alpha   90.00
_cell.angle_beta   90.00
_cell.angle_gamma   90.00
#
_symmetry.space_group_name_H-M   'P 1'
#
loop_
_entity.id
_entity.type
_entity.pdbx_description
1 polymer ?
#
loop_
_entity_poly.entity_id
_entity_poly.type
_entity_poly.pdbx_seq_one_letter_code
_entity_poly.pdbx_strand_id
1 'polypeptide(L)'
;MAKSYYSTVFDQSADAVWNVIRDFNNYPVWVDGAGTSHIEGGKTGDTVGAIRDVLYKDMRRRQRLLALSDAERSQTYEFAGEALLPVQNFQATIRVTPIVDGSRAFVEWWTTFDCEPTAREERVTIFRDAFAGWLGSLRRHLERQKNAA
;
A
#
# COMPACT_ATOMS: atom_id res chain seq x y z
N MET A 1 16.71 12.54 4.88
CA MET A 1 15.67 11.63 4.36
C MET A 1 15.79 10.27 5.02
N ALA A 2 14.68 9.76 5.51
CA ALA A 2 14.61 8.43 6.10
C ALA A 2 13.93 7.47 5.12
N LYS A 3 14.17 6.18 5.25
CA LYS A 3 13.52 5.14 4.44
C LYS A 3 13.06 4.01 5.35
N SER A 4 11.84 3.55 5.14
CA SER A 4 11.30 2.35 5.76
C SER A 4 10.97 1.34 4.66
N TYR A 5 11.30 0.08 4.88
CA TYR A 5 11.20 -0.97 3.86
C TYR A 5 10.73 -2.27 4.46
N TYR A 6 9.80 -2.93 3.77
CA TYR A 6 9.38 -4.29 4.10
C TYR A 6 9.19 -5.09 2.82
N SER A 7 9.55 -6.35 2.84
CA SER A 7 9.32 -7.27 1.72
C SER A 7 8.95 -8.65 2.23
N THR A 8 8.19 -9.37 1.41
CA THR A 8 7.76 -10.73 1.72
C THR A 8 7.44 -11.49 0.43
N VAL A 9 7.29 -12.80 0.55
CA VAL A 9 6.92 -13.69 -0.57
C VAL A 9 5.49 -14.17 -0.37
N PHE A 10 4.72 -14.16 -1.48
CA PHE A 10 3.37 -14.72 -1.54
C PHE A 10 3.39 -16.00 -2.38
N ASP A 11 2.60 -16.99 -1.99
CA ASP A 11 2.45 -18.23 -2.76
C ASP A 11 1.59 -18.05 -4.01
N GLN A 12 0.81 -16.96 -4.07
CA GLN A 12 0.00 -16.61 -5.23
C GLN A 12 0.87 -16.01 -6.32
N SER A 13 0.38 -16.03 -7.57
CA SER A 13 1.09 -15.41 -8.69
C SER A 13 1.15 -13.89 -8.55
N ALA A 14 2.14 -13.30 -9.20
CA ALA A 14 2.28 -11.84 -9.20
C ALA A 14 1.03 -11.14 -9.74
N ASP A 15 0.39 -11.69 -10.78
CA ASP A 15 -0.84 -11.10 -11.32
C ASP A 15 -2.00 -11.21 -10.34
N ALA A 16 -2.14 -12.33 -9.63
CA ALA A 16 -3.20 -12.48 -8.64
C ALA A 16 -3.04 -11.47 -7.49
N VAL A 17 -1.82 -11.25 -7.03
CA VAL A 17 -1.52 -10.27 -5.99
C VAL A 17 -1.75 -8.85 -6.50
N TRP A 18 -1.21 -8.52 -7.68
CA TRP A 18 -1.33 -7.18 -8.27
C TRP A 18 -2.78 -6.80 -8.57
N ASN A 19 -3.60 -7.74 -9.04
CA ASN A 19 -5.00 -7.48 -9.33
C ASN A 19 -5.79 -6.99 -8.10
N VAL A 20 -5.40 -7.37 -6.91
CA VAL A 20 -6.02 -6.87 -5.67
C VAL A 20 -5.48 -5.49 -5.31
N ILE A 21 -4.18 -5.25 -5.48
CA ILE A 21 -3.51 -4.02 -5.07
C ILE A 21 -3.78 -2.86 -6.02
N ARG A 22 -3.86 -3.12 -7.33
CA ARG A 22 -3.79 -2.10 -8.37
C ARG A 22 -4.89 -1.03 -8.32
N ASP A 23 -6.07 -1.38 -7.84
CA ASP A 23 -7.14 -0.42 -7.63
C ASP A 23 -6.87 0.36 -6.34
N PHE A 24 -6.56 1.65 -6.49
CA PHE A 24 -6.23 2.53 -5.38
C PHE A 24 -7.37 2.69 -4.38
N ASN A 25 -8.60 2.36 -4.78
CA ASN A 25 -9.79 2.43 -3.94
C ASN A 25 -10.10 1.12 -3.21
N ASN A 26 -9.24 0.12 -3.30
CA ASN A 26 -9.54 -1.25 -2.87
C ASN A 26 -9.11 -1.60 -1.45
N TYR A 27 -8.62 -0.64 -0.68
CA TYR A 27 -8.16 -0.88 0.70
C TYR A 27 -9.19 -1.59 1.59
N PRO A 28 -10.49 -1.23 1.56
CA PRO A 28 -11.46 -1.93 2.40
C PRO A 28 -11.54 -3.44 2.17
N VAL A 29 -11.14 -3.89 0.99
CA VAL A 29 -11.18 -5.32 0.63
C VAL A 29 -10.08 -6.11 1.32
N TRP A 30 -8.87 -5.54 1.45
CA TRP A 30 -7.71 -6.32 1.88
C TRP A 30 -6.91 -5.73 3.04
N VAL A 31 -7.09 -4.47 3.41
CA VAL A 31 -6.35 -3.83 4.51
C VAL A 31 -7.19 -3.92 5.78
N ASP A 32 -6.71 -4.69 6.75
CA ASP A 32 -7.37 -4.79 8.06
C ASP A 32 -7.41 -3.41 8.72
N GLY A 33 -8.58 -3.02 9.22
CA GLY A 33 -8.80 -1.71 9.82
C GLY A 33 -9.28 -0.64 8.84
N ALA A 34 -9.25 -0.90 7.52
CA ALA A 34 -9.82 0.02 6.55
C ALA A 34 -11.34 -0.12 6.51
N GLY A 35 -12.03 0.99 6.67
CA GLY A 35 -13.48 1.10 6.53
C GLY A 35 -13.87 1.47 5.11
N THR A 36 -14.69 2.53 4.97
CA THR A 36 -15.09 3.01 3.64
C THR A 36 -13.94 3.74 2.94
N SER A 37 -13.92 3.64 1.61
CA SER A 37 -12.97 4.38 0.76
C SER A 37 -13.70 4.87 -0.48
N HIS A 38 -13.39 6.10 -0.92
CA HIS A 38 -13.88 6.62 -2.19
C HIS A 38 -12.81 7.47 -2.86
N ILE A 39 -12.88 7.55 -4.18
CA ILE A 39 -12.00 8.41 -4.97
C ILE A 39 -12.70 9.74 -5.21
N GLU A 40 -12.02 10.84 -4.88
CA GLU A 40 -12.55 12.19 -5.03
C GLU A 40 -12.69 12.57 -6.51
N GLY A 41 -13.67 13.41 -6.82
CA GLY A 41 -13.81 14.00 -8.15
C GLY A 41 -14.27 13.06 -9.26
N GLY A 42 -14.85 11.92 -8.92
CA GLY A 42 -15.40 11.00 -9.92
C GLY A 42 -14.34 10.25 -10.73
N LYS A 43 -13.07 10.29 -10.32
CA LYS A 43 -11.99 9.56 -10.97
C LYS A 43 -12.02 8.07 -10.59
N THR A 44 -11.38 7.24 -11.39
CA THR A 44 -11.23 5.82 -11.09
C THR A 44 -9.98 5.54 -10.27
N GLY A 45 -9.92 4.39 -9.62
CA GLY A 45 -8.80 3.99 -8.76
C GLY A 45 -7.49 3.67 -9.46
N ASP A 46 -7.46 3.76 -10.80
CA ASP A 46 -6.25 3.59 -11.62
C ASP A 46 -5.82 4.87 -12.32
N THR A 47 -6.42 6.00 -11.98
CA THR A 47 -6.10 7.31 -12.57
C THR A 47 -5.01 8.01 -11.75
N VAL A 48 -3.88 8.34 -12.35
CA VAL A 48 -2.84 9.15 -11.73
C VAL A 48 -3.42 10.52 -11.36
N GLY A 49 -3.15 10.97 -10.14
CA GLY A 49 -3.75 12.17 -9.56
C GLY A 49 -5.01 11.89 -8.75
N ALA A 50 -5.55 10.68 -8.79
CA ALA A 50 -6.71 10.33 -7.99
C ALA A 50 -6.37 10.43 -6.50
N ILE A 51 -7.32 11.00 -5.73
CA ILE A 51 -7.20 11.08 -4.28
C ILE A 51 -8.16 10.07 -3.66
N ARG A 52 -7.60 9.13 -2.92
CA ARG A 52 -8.40 8.22 -2.11
C ARG A 52 -8.65 8.84 -0.74
N ASP A 53 -9.90 8.82 -0.33
CA ASP A 53 -10.35 9.25 0.98
C ASP A 53 -10.83 8.01 1.72
N VAL A 54 -10.03 7.49 2.62
CA VAL A 54 -10.27 6.21 3.28
C VAL A 54 -10.29 6.39 4.79
N LEU A 55 -11.23 5.70 5.45
CA LEU A 55 -11.22 5.58 6.91
C LEU A 55 -10.35 4.39 7.32
N TYR A 56 -9.34 4.67 8.11
CA TYR A 56 -8.47 3.64 8.67
C TYR A 56 -8.49 3.77 10.20
N LYS A 57 -8.99 2.74 10.88
CA LYS A 57 -9.20 2.77 12.33
C LYS A 57 -9.95 4.04 12.75
N ASP A 58 -11.03 4.34 12.03
CA ASP A 58 -11.91 5.50 12.23
C ASP A 58 -11.24 6.86 12.05
N MET A 59 -10.04 6.90 11.50
CA MET A 59 -9.34 8.15 11.16
C MET A 59 -9.27 8.32 9.65
N ARG A 60 -9.62 9.51 9.19
CA ARG A 60 -9.61 9.85 7.76
C ARG A 60 -8.18 9.96 7.24
N ARG A 61 -7.91 9.26 6.15
CA ARG A 61 -6.65 9.31 5.41
C ARG A 61 -6.92 9.75 3.99
N ARG A 62 -6.28 10.82 3.56
CA ARG A 62 -6.34 11.23 2.15
C ARG A 62 -4.97 11.02 1.53
N GLN A 63 -4.96 10.31 0.41
CA GLN A 63 -3.72 9.96 -0.28
C GLN A 63 -3.90 10.14 -1.78
N ARG A 64 -2.86 10.63 -2.46
CA ARG A 64 -2.88 10.87 -3.91
C ARG A 64 -2.02 9.85 -4.62
N LEU A 65 -2.57 9.25 -5.67
CA LEU A 65 -1.84 8.34 -6.55
C LEU A 65 -0.91 9.16 -7.45
N LEU A 66 0.39 8.94 -7.32
CA LEU A 66 1.41 9.66 -8.08
C LEU A 66 1.83 8.90 -9.34
N ALA A 67 1.84 7.58 -9.29
CA ALA A 67 2.24 6.74 -10.41
C ALA A 67 1.59 5.37 -10.29
N LEU A 68 1.28 4.76 -11.42
CA LEU A 68 0.79 3.39 -11.50
C LEU A 68 1.32 2.76 -12.77
N SER A 69 1.89 1.57 -12.67
CA SER A 69 2.37 0.81 -13.82
C SER A 69 1.89 -0.64 -13.69
N ASP A 70 1.04 -1.07 -14.63
CA ASP A 70 0.64 -2.47 -14.70
C ASP A 70 1.79 -3.35 -15.21
N ALA A 71 2.65 -2.81 -16.07
CA ALA A 71 3.81 -3.55 -16.59
C ALA A 71 4.82 -3.87 -15.48
N GLU A 72 5.09 -2.91 -14.60
CA GLU A 72 6.01 -3.07 -13.47
C GLU A 72 5.30 -3.57 -12.21
N ARG A 73 3.97 -3.64 -12.21
CA ARG A 73 3.14 -3.95 -11.06
C ARG A 73 3.52 -3.11 -9.85
N SER A 74 3.50 -1.80 -10.04
CA SER A 74 3.91 -0.84 -9.01
C SER A 74 2.95 0.33 -8.93
N GLN A 75 2.88 0.90 -7.75
CA GLN A 75 2.03 2.04 -7.45
C GLN A 75 2.72 2.91 -6.42
N THR A 76 2.74 4.23 -6.66
CA THR A 76 3.37 5.22 -5.77
C THR A 76 2.33 6.25 -5.34
N TYR A 77 2.34 6.62 -4.08
CA TYR A 77 1.38 7.58 -3.54
C TYR A 77 2.02 8.49 -2.48
N GLU A 78 1.34 9.58 -2.18
CA GLU A 78 1.70 10.54 -1.14
C GLU A 78 0.48 10.87 -0.29
N PHE A 79 0.67 11.56 0.82
CA PHE A 79 -0.46 12.14 1.54
C PHE A 79 -1.00 13.34 0.77
N ALA A 80 -2.34 13.46 0.71
CA ALA A 80 -3.03 14.65 0.19
C ALA A 80 -3.50 15.48 1.38
N GLY A 81 -2.72 16.47 1.76
CA GLY A 81 -2.95 17.25 2.97
C GLY A 81 -2.04 16.79 4.10
N GLU A 82 -2.52 16.88 5.33
CA GLU A 82 -1.72 16.57 6.51
C GLU A 82 -1.48 15.07 6.68
N ALA A 83 -0.24 14.73 6.97
CA ALA A 83 0.11 13.39 7.41
C ALA A 83 -0.34 13.19 8.87
N LEU A 84 -0.72 11.97 9.21
CA LEU A 84 -1.16 11.65 10.57
C LEU A 84 -0.02 11.47 11.56
N LEU A 85 1.18 11.21 11.05
CA LEU A 85 2.41 11.25 11.83
C LEU A 85 3.17 12.51 11.44
N PRO A 86 3.98 13.09 12.36
CA PRO A 86 4.77 14.27 12.02
C PRO A 86 5.93 13.89 11.09
N VAL A 87 5.60 13.69 9.82
CA VAL A 87 6.54 13.44 8.73
C VAL A 87 6.24 14.40 7.58
N GLN A 88 7.26 14.69 6.78
CA GLN A 88 7.18 15.57 5.61
C GLN A 88 7.73 14.83 4.40
N ASN A 89 7.30 15.26 3.21
CA ASN A 89 7.79 14.70 1.94
C ASN A 89 7.64 13.19 1.88
N PHE A 90 6.52 12.68 2.43
CA PHE A 90 6.20 11.25 2.44
C PHE A 90 5.84 10.80 1.04
N GLN A 91 6.49 9.72 0.60
CA GLN A 91 6.16 9.05 -0.64
C GLN A 91 6.32 7.55 -0.42
N ALA A 92 5.32 6.76 -0.78
CA ALA A 92 5.36 5.31 -0.61
C ALA A 92 5.14 4.60 -1.93
N THR A 93 5.82 3.47 -2.10
CA THR A 93 5.70 2.62 -3.28
C THR A 93 5.48 1.17 -2.85
N ILE A 94 4.56 0.51 -3.51
CA ILE A 94 4.38 -0.94 -3.43
C ILE A 94 4.66 -1.52 -4.81
N ARG A 95 5.41 -2.62 -4.85
CA ARG A 95 5.75 -3.29 -6.12
C ARG A 95 5.67 -4.79 -5.95
N VAL A 96 5.10 -5.44 -6.98
CA VAL A 96 4.97 -6.88 -7.06
C VAL A 96 5.86 -7.40 -8.18
N THR A 97 6.82 -8.24 -7.83
CA THR A 97 7.75 -8.84 -8.81
C THR A 97 7.47 -10.33 -8.90
N PRO A 98 7.28 -10.88 -10.11
CA PRO A 98 7.05 -12.30 -10.26
C PRO A 98 8.30 -13.10 -9.87
N ILE A 99 8.08 -14.15 -9.08
CA ILE A 99 9.06 -15.21 -8.89
C ILE A 99 8.63 -16.32 -9.86
N VAL A 100 9.29 -16.39 -10.99
CA VAL A 100 8.90 -17.27 -12.10
C VAL A 100 8.93 -18.74 -11.66
N ASP A 101 9.96 -19.11 -10.92
CA ASP A 101 10.07 -20.44 -10.34
C ASP A 101 8.98 -20.62 -9.28
N GLY A 102 8.03 -21.49 -9.57
CA GLY A 102 6.90 -21.77 -8.68
C GLY A 102 5.73 -20.80 -8.79
N SER A 103 5.75 -19.87 -9.74
CA SER A 103 4.65 -18.91 -9.96
C SER A 103 4.23 -18.18 -8.69
N ARG A 104 5.20 -17.62 -7.98
CA ARG A 104 5.00 -16.90 -6.73
C ARG A 104 5.21 -15.39 -6.94
N ALA A 105 5.06 -14.63 -5.89
CA ALA A 105 5.24 -13.18 -5.95
C ALA A 105 6.17 -12.70 -4.83
N PHE A 106 7.07 -11.79 -5.19
CA PHE A 106 7.88 -11.02 -4.25
C PHE A 106 7.26 -9.62 -4.15
N VAL A 107 6.85 -9.23 -2.96
CA VAL A 107 6.16 -7.96 -2.73
C VAL A 107 7.00 -7.09 -1.83
N GLU A 108 7.26 -5.86 -2.29
CA GLU A 108 8.00 -4.84 -1.55
C GLU A 108 7.07 -3.66 -1.29
N TRP A 109 7.18 -3.08 -0.10
CA TRP A 109 6.49 -1.84 0.23
C TRP A 109 7.46 -0.95 1.00
N TRP A 110 7.72 0.24 0.48
CA TRP A 110 8.66 1.15 1.14
C TRP A 110 8.16 2.57 1.08
N THR A 111 8.70 3.40 1.97
CA THR A 111 8.46 4.83 1.99
C THR A 111 9.74 5.59 2.26
N THR A 112 9.82 6.79 1.70
CA THR A 112 10.81 7.80 2.05
C THR A 112 10.10 8.99 2.64
N PHE A 113 10.73 9.64 3.61
CA PHE A 113 10.12 10.77 4.31
C PHE A 113 11.19 11.56 5.06
N ASP A 114 10.83 12.77 5.48
CA ASP A 114 11.64 13.59 6.36
C ASP A 114 10.93 13.72 7.71
N CYS A 115 11.70 13.75 8.78
CA CYS A 115 11.19 13.95 10.13
C CYS A 115 12.32 14.47 11.03
N GLU A 116 11.95 14.84 12.26
CA GLU A 116 12.96 15.17 13.27
C GLU A 116 13.94 14.01 13.44
N PRO A 117 15.28 14.29 13.49
CA PRO A 117 16.29 13.22 13.61
C PRO A 117 16.08 12.30 14.81
N THR A 118 15.58 12.84 15.92
CA THR A 118 15.31 12.06 17.14
C THR A 118 14.12 11.11 16.99
N ALA A 119 13.24 11.34 16.03
CA ALA A 119 12.06 10.51 15.77
C ALA A 119 12.28 9.50 14.64
N ARG A 120 13.42 9.56 13.96
CA ARG A 120 13.66 8.77 12.74
C ARG A 120 13.49 7.27 12.96
N GLU A 121 14.17 6.72 13.96
CA GLU A 121 14.15 5.28 14.23
C GLU A 121 12.75 4.79 14.56
N GLU A 122 12.01 5.54 15.37
CA GLU A 122 10.63 5.24 15.72
C GLU A 122 9.73 5.26 14.48
N ARG A 123 9.86 6.29 13.63
CA ARG A 123 9.03 6.42 12.41
C ARG A 123 9.32 5.31 11.42
N VAL A 124 10.59 4.96 11.23
CA VAL A 124 10.99 3.85 10.36
C VAL A 124 10.35 2.54 10.83
N THR A 125 10.37 2.29 12.13
CA THR A 125 9.77 1.08 12.71
C THR A 125 8.25 1.07 12.54
N ILE A 126 7.57 2.20 12.78
CA ILE A 126 6.11 2.32 12.64
C ILE A 126 5.68 1.98 11.21
N PHE A 127 6.32 2.56 10.21
CA PHE A 127 5.95 2.29 8.80
C PHE A 127 6.26 0.85 8.40
N ARG A 128 7.40 0.32 8.79
CA ARG A 128 7.75 -1.07 8.49
C ARG A 128 6.73 -2.03 9.08
N ASP A 129 6.38 -1.85 10.34
CA ASP A 129 5.41 -2.72 11.01
C ASP A 129 4.02 -2.58 10.41
N ALA A 130 3.63 -1.38 9.98
CA ALA A 130 2.38 -1.15 9.27
C ALA A 130 2.36 -1.91 7.94
N PHE A 131 3.41 -1.80 7.14
CA PHE A 131 3.50 -2.53 5.87
C PHE A 131 3.47 -4.04 6.07
N ALA A 132 4.17 -4.53 7.08
CA ALA A 132 4.16 -5.96 7.42
C ALA A 132 2.75 -6.43 7.80
N GLY A 133 2.05 -5.68 8.63
CA GLY A 133 0.69 -5.98 9.04
C GLY A 133 -0.30 -5.97 7.89
N TRP A 134 -0.22 -4.97 7.03
CA TRP A 134 -1.13 -4.85 5.86
C TRP A 134 -0.85 -5.92 4.81
N LEU A 135 0.40 -6.25 4.53
CA LEU A 135 0.72 -7.37 3.63
C LEU A 135 0.30 -8.70 4.23
N GLY A 136 0.34 -8.84 5.54
CA GLY A 136 -0.23 -10.01 6.23
C GLY A 136 -1.73 -10.10 6.03
N SER A 137 -2.46 -8.98 6.08
CA SER A 137 -3.91 -8.96 5.82
C SER A 137 -4.23 -9.29 4.35
N LEU A 138 -3.41 -8.81 3.42
CA LEU A 138 -3.53 -9.19 1.99
C LEU A 138 -3.37 -10.70 1.81
N ARG A 139 -2.39 -11.29 2.47
CA ARG A 139 -2.16 -12.74 2.42
C ARG A 139 -3.40 -13.51 2.89
N ARG A 140 -3.98 -13.11 4.01
CA ARG A 140 -5.20 -13.74 4.53
C ARG A 140 -6.37 -13.59 3.57
N HIS A 141 -6.51 -12.43 2.95
CA HIS A 141 -7.55 -12.18 1.96
C HIS A 141 -7.40 -13.13 0.75
N LEU A 142 -6.21 -13.25 0.21
CA LEU A 142 -5.93 -14.13 -0.93
C LEU A 142 -6.14 -15.61 -0.58
N GLU A 143 -5.77 -16.02 0.62
CA GLU A 143 -6.00 -17.39 1.10
C GLU A 143 -7.49 -17.69 1.24
N ARG A 144 -8.30 -16.74 1.76
CA ARG A 144 -9.75 -16.89 1.83
C ARG A 144 -10.39 -17.02 0.45
N GLN A 145 -9.92 -16.23 -0.54
CA GLN A 145 -10.41 -16.33 -1.92
C GLN A 145 -10.12 -17.71 -2.51
N LYS A 146 -8.94 -18.23 -2.29
CA LYS A 146 -8.56 -19.59 -2.75
C LYS A 146 -9.46 -20.65 -2.16
N ASN A 147 -9.78 -20.53 -0.86
CA ASN A 147 -10.61 -21.53 -0.16
C ASN A 147 -12.10 -21.41 -0.50
N ALA A 148 -12.56 -20.26 -0.97
CA ALA A 148 -13.95 -20.02 -1.38
C ALA A 148 -14.23 -20.43 -2.83
N ALA A 149 -13.20 -20.68 -3.63
CA ALA A 149 -13.33 -21.00 -5.05
C ALA A 149 -13.68 -22.48 -5.29
#